data_a8dcb667890af8c7e323687143bc70ee
#
_entry.id   a8dcb667890af8c7e323687143bc70ee
#
_cell.length_a   1.000
_cell.length_b   1.000
_cell.length_c   1.000
_cell.angle_alpha   90.00
_cell.angle_beta   90.00
_cell.angle_gamma   90.00
#
_symmetry.space_group_name_H-M   'P 1'
#
loop_
_entity.id
_entity.type
_entity.pdbx_description
1 polymer ?
#
loop_
_entity_poly.entity_id
_entity_poly.type
_entity_poly.pdbx_seq_one_letter_code
_entity_poly.pdbx_strand_id
1 'polypeptide(L)'
;MATFYASKTGEVSAREKEHSALVRELAGECMTLLENDGTLPLAGAGKVAVYGNGVRHTVKGGTGSGDVNTRTVVTIEQGLKEAGFEILTGKWLDEYDKVLADAQAAYQAELAKKAEELHIPIFAVMFSEAFAQPDVPAITEKEDTDTAIYVLS
;
A
#
# COMPACT_ATOMS: atom_id res chain seq x y z
N MET A 1 24.24 30.64 -14.34
CA MET A 1 24.17 29.19 -14.00
C MET A 1 23.21 29.06 -12.84
N ALA A 2 22.13 28.28 -12.96
CA ALA A 2 21.19 28.10 -11.85
C ALA A 2 21.83 27.21 -10.80
N THR A 3 21.82 27.65 -9.55
CA THR A 3 22.36 26.87 -8.43
C THR A 3 21.20 26.10 -7.80
N PHE A 4 21.26 24.78 -7.82
CA PHE A 4 20.28 23.91 -7.19
C PHE A 4 20.76 23.53 -5.80
N TYR A 5 19.96 23.84 -4.79
CA TYR A 5 20.21 23.46 -3.41
C TYR A 5 19.35 22.25 -3.06
N ALA A 6 19.94 21.06 -3.05
CA ALA A 6 19.29 19.87 -2.53
C ALA A 6 19.75 19.64 -1.09
N SER A 7 18.79 19.44 -0.18
CA SER A 7 19.12 19.00 1.17
C SER A 7 19.64 17.56 1.14
N LYS A 8 20.82 17.33 1.73
CA LYS A 8 21.43 16.00 1.87
C LYS A 8 21.24 15.43 3.27
N THR A 9 20.45 16.08 4.10
CA THR A 9 20.21 15.63 5.48
C THR A 9 19.01 14.69 5.55
N GLY A 10 19.03 13.73 6.49
CA GLY A 10 17.89 12.89 6.82
C GLY A 10 16.85 13.61 7.69
N GLU A 11 17.09 14.86 8.07
CA GLU A 11 16.20 15.63 8.93
C GLU A 11 14.95 16.11 8.17
N VAL A 12 13.80 16.03 8.84
CA VAL A 12 12.54 16.55 8.32
C VAL A 12 12.51 18.06 8.55
N SER A 13 12.54 18.85 7.49
CA SER A 13 12.49 20.31 7.58
C SER A 13 11.13 20.82 8.06
N ALA A 14 11.10 22.07 8.60
CA ALA A 14 9.85 22.72 8.98
C ALA A 14 8.86 22.77 7.80
N ARG A 15 9.34 23.09 6.60
CA ARG A 15 8.55 23.11 5.38
C ARG A 15 7.92 21.74 5.05
N GLU A 16 8.66 20.64 5.20
CA GLU A 16 8.10 19.30 4.98
C GLU A 16 6.98 18.99 5.96
N LYS A 17 7.13 19.40 7.24
CA LYS A 17 6.08 19.22 8.25
C LYS A 17 4.83 20.04 7.94
N GLU A 18 5.01 21.29 7.56
CA GLU A 18 3.92 22.20 7.18
C GLU A 18 3.18 21.67 5.94
N HIS A 19 3.91 21.24 4.91
CA HIS A 19 3.30 20.67 3.69
C HIS A 19 2.56 19.37 3.98
N SER A 20 3.12 18.49 4.82
CA SER A 20 2.44 17.24 5.20
C SER A 20 1.15 17.50 5.98
N ALA A 21 1.17 18.48 6.89
CA ALA A 21 -0.02 18.90 7.62
C ALA A 21 -1.09 19.47 6.67
N LEU A 22 -0.68 20.35 5.76
CA LEU A 22 -1.58 20.96 4.77
C LEU A 22 -2.21 19.91 3.85
N VAL A 23 -1.41 18.95 3.34
CA VAL A 23 -1.92 17.86 2.49
C VAL A 23 -2.93 17.01 3.25
N ARG A 24 -2.68 16.72 4.53
CA ARG A 24 -3.61 15.97 5.36
C ARG A 24 -4.93 16.72 5.58
N GLU A 25 -4.88 18.02 5.83
CA GLU A 25 -6.05 18.88 5.97
C GLU A 25 -6.88 18.94 4.68
N LEU A 26 -6.21 19.11 3.54
CA LEU A 26 -6.87 19.24 2.23
C LEU A 26 -7.34 17.90 1.64
N ALA A 27 -6.89 16.76 2.15
CA ALA A 27 -7.22 15.46 1.58
C ALA A 27 -8.73 15.20 1.51
N GLY A 28 -9.49 15.65 2.50
CA GLY A 28 -10.95 15.56 2.51
C GLY A 28 -11.62 16.35 1.38
N GLU A 29 -11.08 17.51 1.06
CA GLU A 29 -11.61 18.38 -0.01
C GLU A 29 -11.35 17.82 -1.42
N CYS A 30 -10.38 16.90 -1.54
CA CYS A 30 -10.06 16.24 -2.81
C CYS A 30 -10.92 15.02 -3.11
N MET A 31 -11.80 14.61 -2.17
CA MET A 31 -12.67 13.45 -2.33
C MET A 31 -14.10 13.87 -2.62
N THR A 32 -14.68 13.30 -3.67
CA THR A 32 -16.07 13.54 -4.04
C THR A 32 -16.88 12.26 -3.91
N LEU A 33 -17.90 12.26 -3.04
CA LEU A 33 -18.85 11.17 -2.91
C LEU A 33 -19.90 11.30 -4.02
N LEU A 34 -19.86 10.40 -5.02
CA LEU A 34 -20.75 10.46 -6.18
C LEU A 34 -22.10 9.81 -5.91
N GLU A 35 -22.12 8.73 -5.13
CA GLU A 35 -23.32 7.99 -4.77
C GLU A 35 -23.17 7.42 -3.36
N ASN A 36 -24.25 7.39 -2.59
CA ASN A 36 -24.26 6.86 -1.23
C ASN A 36 -25.65 6.31 -0.90
N ASP A 37 -25.70 5.07 -0.49
CA ASP A 37 -26.93 4.40 -0.03
C ASP A 37 -27.22 4.60 1.47
N GLY A 38 -26.43 5.46 2.13
CA GLY A 38 -26.51 5.73 3.56
C GLY A 38 -25.44 5.00 4.38
N THR A 39 -24.55 4.22 3.75
CA THR A 39 -23.45 3.56 4.45
C THR A 39 -22.42 4.58 4.99
N LEU A 40 -22.21 5.68 4.30
CA LEU A 40 -21.29 6.75 4.70
C LEU A 40 -22.07 8.03 5.11
N PRO A 41 -21.54 8.80 6.08
CA PRO A 41 -20.37 8.50 6.91
C PRO A 41 -20.64 7.40 7.92
N LEU A 42 -19.61 6.63 8.29
CA LEU A 42 -19.72 5.73 9.42
C LEU A 42 -20.02 6.52 10.69
N ALA A 43 -20.85 5.96 11.58
CA ALA A 43 -21.30 6.66 12.80
C ALA A 43 -20.16 7.01 13.79
N GLY A 44 -18.98 6.42 13.59
CA GLY A 44 -17.77 6.63 14.36
C GLY A 44 -16.77 5.51 14.14
N ALA A 45 -15.62 5.64 14.78
CA ALA A 45 -14.64 4.57 14.79
C ALA A 45 -15.18 3.38 15.62
N GLY A 46 -14.94 2.18 15.12
CA GLY A 46 -15.39 0.94 15.73
C GLY A 46 -14.60 -0.25 15.19
N LYS A 47 -15.14 -1.45 15.38
CA LYS A 47 -14.57 -2.69 14.84
C LYS A 47 -14.81 -2.75 13.33
N VAL A 48 -13.77 -3.11 12.58
CA VAL A 48 -13.84 -3.29 11.12
C VAL A 48 -13.08 -4.53 10.68
N ALA A 49 -13.60 -5.21 9.68
CA ALA A 49 -12.87 -6.24 8.94
C ALA A 49 -12.25 -5.58 7.69
N VAL A 50 -10.92 -5.70 7.53
CA VAL A 50 -10.20 -5.02 6.44
C VAL A 50 -9.45 -6.06 5.62
N TYR A 51 -9.64 -6.04 4.31
CA TYR A 51 -9.10 -7.02 3.38
C TYR A 51 -8.44 -6.37 2.17
N GLY A 52 -7.55 -7.10 1.53
CA GLY A 52 -6.91 -6.70 0.28
C GLY A 52 -5.46 -6.25 0.42
N ASN A 53 -4.72 -6.40 -0.66
CA ASN A 53 -3.28 -6.10 -0.71
C ASN A 53 -2.97 -4.64 -0.35
N GLY A 54 -3.76 -3.69 -0.87
CA GLY A 54 -3.55 -2.25 -0.65
C GLY A 54 -3.66 -1.80 0.80
N VAL A 55 -4.16 -2.65 1.72
CA VAL A 55 -4.27 -2.32 3.15
C VAL A 55 -2.91 -2.02 3.76
N ARG A 56 -1.91 -2.88 3.51
CA ARG A 56 -0.53 -2.77 4.01
C ARG A 56 0.45 -2.34 2.91
N HIS A 57 0.16 -2.70 1.66
CA HIS A 57 0.95 -2.33 0.48
C HIS A 57 0.26 -1.21 -0.30
N THR A 58 -0.08 -0.13 0.41
CA THR A 58 -0.82 1.01 -0.15
C THR A 58 -0.03 1.66 -1.28
N VAL A 59 -0.63 1.71 -2.46
CA VAL A 59 -0.03 2.34 -3.64
C VAL A 59 -0.09 3.86 -3.49
N LYS A 60 1.07 4.51 -3.44
CA LYS A 60 1.21 5.96 -3.26
C LYS A 60 1.36 6.73 -4.57
N GLY A 61 1.57 6.03 -5.67
CA GLY A 61 1.79 6.63 -6.99
C GLY A 61 1.93 5.56 -8.07
N GLY A 62 2.03 5.99 -9.32
CA GLY A 62 2.24 5.09 -10.45
C GLY A 62 3.63 4.47 -10.45
N THR A 63 3.79 3.35 -11.16
CA THR A 63 5.07 2.69 -11.39
C THR A 63 6.01 3.54 -12.26
N GLY A 64 7.31 3.27 -12.19
CA GLY A 64 8.33 4.00 -12.95
C GLY A 64 8.64 5.35 -12.32
N SER A 65 8.61 6.43 -13.10
CA SER A 65 8.96 7.78 -12.63
C SER A 65 8.00 8.35 -11.58
N GLY A 66 6.81 7.79 -11.44
CA GLY A 66 5.84 8.12 -10.39
C GLY A 66 6.13 7.46 -9.05
N ASP A 67 6.94 6.40 -9.02
CA ASP A 67 7.32 5.70 -7.80
C ASP A 67 8.54 6.35 -7.15
N VAL A 68 8.32 7.46 -6.48
CA VAL A 68 9.36 8.21 -5.78
C VAL A 68 9.62 7.67 -4.39
N ASN A 69 10.89 7.71 -3.97
CA ASN A 69 11.27 7.39 -2.59
C ASN A 69 10.74 8.46 -1.64
N THR A 70 9.80 8.08 -0.80
CA THR A 70 9.24 8.94 0.26
C THR A 70 9.83 8.55 1.61
N ARG A 71 9.94 9.50 2.54
CA ARG A 71 10.44 9.23 3.91
C ARG A 71 9.49 8.32 4.66
N THR A 72 8.21 8.59 4.52
CA THR A 72 7.14 7.88 5.21
C THR A 72 5.99 7.61 4.25
N VAL A 73 5.36 6.48 4.41
CA VAL A 73 4.11 6.12 3.75
C VAL A 73 3.13 5.74 4.85
N VAL A 74 2.00 6.42 4.91
CA VAL A 74 0.89 6.02 5.77
C VAL A 74 0.08 5.00 5.01
N THR A 75 0.04 3.77 5.51
CA THR A 75 -0.79 2.71 4.92
C THR A 75 -2.25 2.89 5.33
N ILE A 76 -3.18 2.24 4.62
CA ILE A 76 -4.59 2.25 4.99
C ILE A 76 -4.80 1.63 6.38
N GLU A 77 -4.08 0.54 6.69
CA GLU A 77 -4.10 -0.04 8.03
C GLU A 77 -3.71 0.98 9.10
N GLN A 78 -2.61 1.70 8.88
CA GLN A 78 -2.15 2.72 9.82
C GLN A 78 -3.15 3.87 9.93
N GLY A 79 -3.67 4.37 8.82
CA GLY A 79 -4.65 5.46 8.82
C GLY A 79 -5.94 5.09 9.56
N LEU A 80 -6.45 3.87 9.39
CA LEU A 80 -7.62 3.38 10.13
C LEU A 80 -7.34 3.27 11.64
N LYS A 81 -6.18 2.73 12.04
CA LYS A 81 -5.77 2.66 13.45
C LYS A 81 -5.63 4.05 14.07
N GLU A 82 -5.02 5.00 13.36
CA GLU A 82 -4.90 6.40 13.82
C GLU A 82 -6.26 7.11 13.94
N ALA A 83 -7.23 6.73 13.09
CA ALA A 83 -8.60 7.19 13.18
C ALA A 83 -9.42 6.50 14.29
N GLY A 84 -8.82 5.56 15.02
CA GLY A 84 -9.43 4.88 16.17
C GLY A 84 -10.21 3.61 15.83
N PHE A 85 -10.10 3.09 14.61
CA PHE A 85 -10.71 1.81 14.24
C PHE A 85 -9.92 0.63 14.81
N GLU A 86 -10.65 -0.39 15.27
CA GLU A 86 -10.11 -1.69 15.66
C GLU A 86 -10.21 -2.65 14.47
N ILE A 87 -9.06 -3.04 13.93
CA ILE A 87 -8.99 -3.98 12.79
C ILE A 87 -8.98 -5.41 13.31
N LEU A 88 -10.01 -6.18 13.00
CA LEU A 88 -10.16 -7.56 13.47
C LEU A 88 -9.40 -8.58 12.62
N THR A 89 -9.16 -8.28 11.35
CA THR A 89 -8.57 -9.19 10.35
C THR A 89 -7.04 -9.18 10.32
N GLY A 90 -6.37 -8.81 11.40
CA GLY A 90 -4.90 -8.75 11.47
C GLY A 90 -4.23 -10.08 11.08
N LYS A 91 -4.74 -11.22 11.53
CA LYS A 91 -4.22 -12.55 11.19
C LYS A 91 -4.31 -12.87 9.71
N TRP A 92 -5.44 -12.51 9.07
CA TRP A 92 -5.63 -12.69 7.64
C TRP A 92 -4.66 -11.82 6.83
N LEU A 93 -4.42 -10.59 7.28
CA LEU A 93 -3.44 -9.70 6.67
C LEU A 93 -2.02 -10.25 6.79
N ASP A 94 -1.67 -10.84 7.96
CA ASP A 94 -0.37 -11.49 8.18
C ASP A 94 -0.17 -12.72 7.27
N GLU A 95 -1.21 -13.50 7.08
CA GLU A 95 -1.20 -14.64 6.15
C GLU A 95 -1.02 -14.19 4.71
N TYR A 96 -1.73 -13.13 4.30
CA TYR A 96 -1.61 -12.59 2.96
C TYR A 96 -0.23 -12.00 2.70
N ASP A 97 0.35 -11.26 3.63
CA ASP A 97 1.73 -10.76 3.53
C ASP A 97 2.73 -11.91 3.32
N LYS A 98 2.54 -13.01 4.03
CA LYS A 98 3.38 -14.20 3.86
C LYS A 98 3.24 -14.81 2.47
N VAL A 99 2.02 -15.00 1.99
CA VAL A 99 1.74 -15.53 0.64
C VAL A 99 2.39 -14.65 -0.42
N LEU A 100 2.28 -13.32 -0.29
CA LEU A 100 2.91 -12.38 -1.21
C LEU A 100 4.43 -12.44 -1.15
N ALA A 101 5.02 -12.50 0.05
CA ALA A 101 6.46 -12.58 0.23
C ALA A 101 7.03 -13.88 -0.36
N ASP A 102 6.37 -15.01 -0.14
CA ASP A 102 6.77 -16.31 -0.68
C ASP A 102 6.69 -16.32 -2.22
N ALA A 103 5.61 -15.78 -2.79
CA ALA A 103 5.44 -15.65 -4.23
C ALA A 103 6.50 -14.72 -4.85
N GLN A 104 6.81 -13.60 -4.19
CA GLN A 104 7.83 -12.67 -4.66
C GLN A 104 9.23 -13.27 -4.60
N ALA A 105 9.54 -14.03 -3.55
CA ALA A 105 10.81 -14.74 -3.45
C ALA A 105 10.96 -15.80 -4.56
N ALA A 106 9.91 -16.57 -4.82
CA ALA A 106 9.88 -17.55 -5.92
C ALA A 106 10.08 -16.89 -7.30
N TYR A 107 9.39 -15.78 -7.55
CA TYR A 107 9.56 -15.01 -8.77
C TYR A 107 10.98 -14.48 -8.95
N GLN A 108 11.59 -13.91 -7.91
CA GLN A 108 12.97 -13.44 -7.98
C GLN A 108 13.97 -14.58 -8.24
N ALA A 109 13.75 -15.75 -7.65
CA ALA A 109 14.59 -16.93 -7.89
C ALA A 109 14.45 -17.41 -9.35
N GLU A 110 13.24 -17.38 -9.92
CA GLU A 110 13.01 -17.74 -11.31
C GLU A 110 13.68 -16.76 -12.28
N LEU A 111 13.57 -15.45 -12.02
CA LEU A 111 14.25 -14.42 -12.80
C LEU A 111 15.77 -14.62 -12.79
N ALA A 112 16.35 -14.90 -11.61
CA ALA A 112 17.79 -15.12 -11.47
C ALA A 112 18.23 -16.35 -12.28
N LYS A 113 17.49 -17.45 -12.20
CA LYS A 113 17.76 -18.68 -12.95
C LYS A 113 17.69 -18.44 -14.46
N LYS A 114 16.66 -17.79 -14.96
CA LYS A 114 16.52 -17.46 -16.39
C LYS A 114 17.62 -16.52 -16.88
N ALA A 115 18.02 -15.54 -16.06
CA ALA A 115 19.12 -14.64 -16.38
C ALA A 115 20.44 -15.39 -16.56
N GLU A 116 20.71 -16.36 -15.68
CA GLU A 116 21.89 -17.21 -15.76
C GLU A 116 21.85 -18.14 -17.01
N GLU A 117 20.72 -18.80 -17.26
CA GLU A 117 20.54 -19.67 -18.42
C GLU A 117 20.69 -18.93 -19.76
N LEU A 118 20.17 -17.71 -19.85
CA LEU A 118 20.20 -16.90 -21.05
C LEU A 118 21.48 -16.04 -21.18
N HIS A 119 22.31 -16.01 -20.16
CA HIS A 119 23.52 -15.15 -20.08
C HIS A 119 23.22 -13.66 -20.30
N ILE A 120 22.09 -13.17 -19.78
CA ILE A 120 21.65 -11.78 -19.86
C ILE A 120 21.42 -11.20 -18.45
N PRO A 121 21.47 -9.88 -18.28
CA PRO A 121 21.17 -9.27 -16.99
C PRO A 121 19.73 -9.55 -16.54
N ILE A 122 19.52 -9.76 -15.24
CA ILE A 122 18.20 -9.95 -14.61
C ILE A 122 17.19 -8.89 -15.07
N PHE A 123 17.64 -7.64 -15.19
CA PHE A 123 16.83 -6.52 -15.65
C PHE A 123 16.19 -6.79 -17.05
N ALA A 124 16.92 -7.44 -17.96
CA ALA A 124 16.38 -7.76 -19.27
C ALA A 124 15.28 -8.84 -19.20
N VAL A 125 15.43 -9.81 -18.27
CA VAL A 125 14.42 -10.86 -18.05
C VAL A 125 13.12 -10.27 -17.49
N MET A 126 13.21 -9.28 -16.61
CA MET A 126 12.04 -8.62 -15.99
C MET A 126 11.07 -7.99 -17.01
N PHE A 127 11.54 -7.62 -18.19
CA PHE A 127 10.66 -7.09 -19.24
C PHE A 127 9.86 -8.18 -19.96
N SER A 128 10.29 -9.43 -19.90
CA SER A 128 9.61 -10.54 -20.56
C SER A 128 8.76 -11.39 -19.59
N GLU A 129 8.98 -11.23 -18.30
CA GLU A 129 8.31 -12.01 -17.26
C GLU A 129 7.49 -11.09 -16.35
N ALA A 130 6.18 -11.32 -16.31
CA ALA A 130 5.31 -10.60 -15.41
C ALA A 130 5.19 -11.35 -14.07
N PHE A 131 5.20 -10.62 -12.98
CA PHE A 131 4.84 -11.19 -11.67
C PHE A 131 3.37 -11.59 -11.68
N ALA A 132 3.10 -12.86 -11.45
CA ALA A 132 1.74 -13.35 -11.28
C ALA A 132 1.33 -13.17 -9.81
N GLN A 133 0.23 -12.45 -9.59
CA GLN A 133 -0.33 -12.31 -8.24
C GLN A 133 -0.74 -13.70 -7.72
N PRO A 134 -0.34 -14.07 -6.49
CA PRO A 134 -0.79 -15.31 -5.89
C PRO A 134 -2.28 -15.26 -5.54
N ASP A 135 -2.86 -16.43 -5.32
CA ASP A 135 -4.23 -16.52 -4.83
C ASP A 135 -4.37 -15.87 -3.46
N VAL A 136 -5.45 -15.14 -3.29
CA VAL A 136 -5.77 -14.46 -2.03
C VAL A 136 -6.21 -15.50 -0.98
N PRO A 137 -5.74 -15.45 0.27
CA PRO A 137 -6.20 -16.33 1.33
C PRO A 137 -7.73 -16.31 1.45
N ALA A 138 -8.34 -17.47 1.65
CA ALA A 138 -9.79 -17.57 1.83
C ALA A 138 -10.23 -16.86 3.11
N ILE A 139 -11.37 -16.20 3.06
CA ILE A 139 -12.04 -15.67 4.27
C ILE A 139 -12.88 -16.81 4.82
N THR A 140 -12.39 -17.46 5.87
CA THR A 140 -13.00 -18.67 6.44
C THR A 140 -13.92 -18.38 7.63
N GLU A 141 -13.74 -17.24 8.27
CA GLU A 141 -14.48 -16.86 9.49
C GLU A 141 -15.14 -15.49 9.29
N LYS A 142 -16.31 -15.31 9.89
CA LYS A 142 -16.97 -14.00 9.97
C LYS A 142 -16.45 -13.30 11.22
N GLU A 143 -15.91 -12.11 11.04
CA GLU A 143 -15.51 -11.25 12.14
C GLU A 143 -16.72 -10.67 12.89
N ASP A 144 -16.52 -10.33 14.16
CA ASP A 144 -17.53 -9.72 15.03
C ASP A 144 -17.73 -8.23 14.67
N THR A 145 -18.13 -7.97 13.43
CA THR A 145 -18.44 -6.63 12.91
C THR A 145 -19.39 -6.71 11.73
N ASP A 146 -20.16 -5.63 11.52
CA ASP A 146 -21.02 -5.45 10.35
C ASP A 146 -20.37 -4.59 9.25
N THR A 147 -19.14 -4.14 9.49
CA THR A 147 -18.41 -3.28 8.55
C THR A 147 -17.20 -3.99 7.98
N ALA A 148 -17.16 -4.12 6.66
CA ALA A 148 -16.01 -4.64 5.92
C ALA A 148 -15.49 -3.61 4.93
N ILE A 149 -14.15 -3.47 4.88
CA ILE A 149 -13.44 -2.57 3.97
C ILE A 149 -12.53 -3.43 3.08
N TYR A 150 -12.75 -3.36 1.77
CA TYR A 150 -11.90 -4.01 0.78
C TYR A 150 -11.07 -2.97 0.06
N VAL A 151 -9.74 -3.14 0.12
CA VAL A 151 -8.79 -2.26 -0.58
C VAL A 151 -8.29 -3.00 -1.82
N LEU A 152 -8.78 -2.57 -2.97
CA LEU A 152 -8.36 -3.08 -4.28
C LEU A 152 -7.14 -2.26 -4.76
N SER A 153 -6.11 -2.94 -5.26
CA SER A 153 -4.89 -2.32 -5.79
C SER A 153 -4.37 -3.08 -7.00
#